data_c56ef1af5040653091c5f03ee31f3a25
#
_entry.id   c56ef1af5040653091c5f03ee31f3a25
#
_cell.length_a   1.000
_cell.length_b   1.000
_cell.length_c   1.000
_cell.angle_alpha   90.00
_cell.angle_beta   90.00
_cell.angle_gamma   90.00
#
_symmetry.space_group_name_H-M   'P 1'
#
loop_
_entity.id
_entity.type
_entity.pdbx_description
1 polymer ?
#
loop_
_entity_poly.entity_id
_entity_poly.type
_entity_poly.pdbx_seq_one_letter_code
_entity_poly.pdbx_strand_id
1 'polypeptide(L)'
;MTLPGILLLTSNALGVAHRIREALGGAELFGYAPRVEAVDVTFSDLEMQLAELFEGGRPIIGICAAGILIRQLAPLLSDKRIEPPVIAVAEDGGSVVPLLGGHHGANELARRIAAALGGHAAVTTAGDLRFGIGIDEPPAGWRLGNPEMAKRVMAGLLAGEPVRLEIDTARDDADWLKRLPFDARGQLAIRATTKVETPRGDTLLVHPATLALGIGCDRGAPPEEAVALARQTLASAGLAPQSVACVVSIALKAGEPAVHAVASALGVLARFFPAERLEAETPRLANPSEVVFKETGCHGVAEGAALAAVGEMGRLLAPKRKTARVTCAIAEAPRLIDPLKVGRGRGRLAIVGIGPGSAEGRTMGAEAALRDAEEVVGYGLYLDLVAPLIAGKTRHDFPLGEETERVRKALDLATEGRHVALVSSGDAGIYAMGALVFELIESGANPDWARIEILGLPGVSAMQAAASLAGAPLGHDFCAISLSDLLTPWEVIERRLKAAAAGDFVVALYNPVSQRRRDQLVKARGLLLEGRPGATPVVLARNLGREGERVTVTSLEALTPDQVDMLTVVLVGSSQSRIVVRPDGGHWVYTPRGYAAKRAPEIPDAPPLIRKEEPAR
;
A
#
# COMPACT_ATOMS: atom_id res chain seq x y z
N MET A 1 -5.76 -1.32 -8.46
CA MET A 1 -4.90 -0.81 -9.56
C MET A 1 -4.13 0.38 -9.03
N THR A 2 -2.83 0.44 -9.26
CA THR A 2 -2.02 1.61 -8.93
C THR A 2 -2.49 2.81 -9.75
N LEU A 3 -2.66 3.98 -9.11
CA LEU A 3 -3.06 5.21 -9.78
C LEU A 3 -2.01 5.61 -10.82
N PRO A 4 -2.42 6.07 -12.03
CA PRO A 4 -1.49 6.61 -13.01
C PRO A 4 -0.70 7.81 -12.46
N GLY A 5 0.55 7.94 -12.85
CA GLY A 5 1.36 9.13 -12.59
C GLY A 5 1.31 10.09 -13.79
N ILE A 6 0.92 11.35 -13.56
CA ILE A 6 0.94 12.41 -14.57
C ILE A 6 2.11 13.34 -14.27
N LEU A 7 3.12 13.36 -15.15
CA LEU A 7 4.30 14.21 -15.01
C LEU A 7 4.15 15.53 -15.77
N LEU A 8 4.49 16.63 -15.09
CA LEU A 8 4.45 17.99 -15.63
C LEU A 8 5.84 18.65 -15.49
N LEU A 9 6.35 19.19 -16.59
CA LEU A 9 7.62 19.93 -16.60
C LEU A 9 7.43 21.45 -16.56
N THR A 10 6.18 21.91 -16.81
CA THR A 10 5.80 23.34 -16.84
C THR A 10 4.43 23.52 -16.17
N SER A 11 4.19 24.71 -15.59
CA SER A 11 2.89 25.06 -14.99
C SER A 11 1.76 25.20 -16.01
N ASN A 12 2.07 25.47 -17.28
CA ASN A 12 1.07 25.57 -18.35
C ASN A 12 0.31 24.25 -18.55
N ALA A 13 0.96 23.12 -18.26
CA ALA A 13 0.37 21.78 -18.39
C ALA A 13 -0.68 21.44 -17.32
N LEU A 14 -0.82 22.23 -16.24
CA LEU A 14 -1.71 21.93 -15.11
C LEU A 14 -3.17 21.74 -15.54
N GLY A 15 -3.69 22.60 -16.42
CA GLY A 15 -5.07 22.49 -16.89
C GLY A 15 -5.33 21.19 -17.65
N VAL A 16 -4.38 20.74 -18.48
CA VAL A 16 -4.44 19.46 -19.19
C VAL A 16 -4.35 18.29 -18.20
N ALA A 17 -3.44 18.36 -17.22
CA ALA A 17 -3.26 17.33 -16.20
C ALA A 17 -4.52 17.10 -15.38
N HIS A 18 -5.20 18.16 -14.95
CA HIS A 18 -6.46 18.05 -14.20
C HIS A 18 -7.57 17.41 -15.02
N ARG A 19 -7.71 17.75 -16.31
CA ARG A 19 -8.69 17.11 -17.20
C ARG A 19 -8.40 15.63 -17.38
N ILE A 20 -7.13 15.25 -17.53
CA ILE A 20 -6.73 13.83 -17.61
C ILE A 20 -7.06 13.11 -16.31
N ARG A 21 -6.73 13.69 -15.15
CA ARG A 21 -7.03 13.12 -13.82
C ARG A 21 -8.51 12.86 -13.63
N GLU A 22 -9.36 13.82 -14.01
CA GLU A 22 -10.81 13.68 -13.96
C GLU A 22 -11.31 12.56 -14.87
N ALA A 23 -10.86 12.53 -16.12
CA ALA A 23 -11.25 11.52 -17.11
C ALA A 23 -10.87 10.09 -16.72
N LEU A 24 -9.77 9.94 -15.96
CA LEU A 24 -9.31 8.63 -15.49
C LEU A 24 -9.96 8.20 -14.17
N GLY A 25 -10.71 9.09 -13.51
CA GLY A 25 -11.30 8.82 -12.19
C GLY A 25 -10.27 8.82 -11.06
N GLY A 26 -9.08 9.41 -11.28
CA GLY A 26 -7.97 9.53 -10.34
C GLY A 26 -6.61 9.34 -11.01
N ALA A 27 -5.65 10.16 -10.61
CA ALA A 27 -4.23 10.08 -10.99
C ALA A 27 -3.43 10.96 -10.02
N GLU A 28 -2.17 10.69 -9.86
CA GLU A 28 -1.26 11.50 -9.05
C GLU A 28 -0.45 12.44 -9.94
N LEU A 29 -0.38 13.73 -9.60
CA LEU A 29 0.33 14.75 -10.36
C LEU A 29 1.74 14.92 -9.82
N PHE A 30 2.73 14.78 -10.69
CA PHE A 30 4.14 14.95 -10.40
C PHE A 30 4.66 16.20 -11.12
N GLY A 31 5.09 17.22 -10.37
CA GLY A 31 5.56 18.48 -10.92
C GLY A 31 7.07 18.66 -10.78
N TYR A 32 7.74 19.08 -11.85
CA TYR A 32 9.17 19.40 -11.80
C TYR A 32 9.41 20.72 -11.07
N ALA A 33 10.00 20.63 -9.88
CA ALA A 33 10.47 21.82 -9.15
C ALA A 33 11.69 22.42 -9.88
N PRO A 34 11.86 23.70 -9.94
CA PRO A 34 11.13 24.81 -9.34
C PRO A 34 10.02 25.42 -10.24
N ARG A 35 9.50 24.70 -11.25
CA ARG A 35 8.59 25.25 -12.26
C ARG A 35 7.11 24.96 -12.01
N VAL A 36 6.81 23.93 -11.21
CA VAL A 36 5.44 23.47 -10.97
C VAL A 36 5.24 23.19 -9.48
N GLU A 37 4.39 24.00 -8.82
CA GLU A 37 4.18 23.91 -7.37
C GLU A 37 2.80 23.32 -6.98
N ALA A 38 1.76 23.53 -7.80
CA ALA A 38 0.39 23.11 -7.49
C ALA A 38 0.09 21.67 -7.92
N VAL A 39 0.81 20.68 -7.34
CA VAL A 39 0.75 19.25 -7.65
C VAL A 39 0.79 18.41 -6.39
N ASP A 40 0.51 17.11 -6.52
CA ASP A 40 0.50 16.20 -5.37
C ASP A 40 1.93 15.85 -4.91
N VAL A 41 2.91 15.77 -5.86
CA VAL A 41 4.32 15.48 -5.59
C VAL A 41 5.21 16.40 -6.43
N THR A 42 6.21 17.02 -5.81
CA THR A 42 7.26 17.74 -6.54
C THR A 42 8.53 16.91 -6.61
N PHE A 43 9.22 16.97 -7.76
CA PHE A 43 10.50 16.28 -7.96
C PHE A 43 11.53 17.22 -8.60
N SER A 44 12.82 16.98 -8.33
CA SER A 44 13.94 17.74 -8.90
C SER A 44 14.77 16.93 -9.89
N ASP A 45 14.65 15.61 -9.88
CA ASP A 45 15.33 14.69 -10.78
C ASP A 45 14.30 13.89 -11.58
N LEU A 46 14.26 14.17 -12.90
CA LEU A 46 13.29 13.53 -13.80
C LEU A 46 13.63 12.06 -14.08
N GLU A 47 14.92 11.71 -14.16
CA GLU A 47 15.38 10.35 -14.42
C GLU A 47 14.98 9.45 -13.25
N MET A 48 15.29 9.86 -12.03
CA MET A 48 14.95 9.12 -10.82
C MET A 48 13.44 8.98 -10.66
N GLN A 49 12.65 10.03 -10.89
CA GLN A 49 11.20 9.98 -10.75
C GLN A 49 10.55 9.07 -11.80
N LEU A 50 11.04 9.09 -13.03
CA LEU A 50 10.54 8.19 -14.09
C LEU A 50 10.93 6.74 -13.81
N ALA A 51 12.13 6.49 -13.31
CA ALA A 51 12.58 5.15 -12.93
C ALA A 51 11.71 4.56 -11.82
N GLU A 52 11.42 5.33 -10.77
CA GLU A 52 10.55 4.91 -9.67
C GLU A 52 9.15 4.51 -10.15
N LEU A 53 8.53 5.33 -11.00
CA LEU A 53 7.20 5.03 -11.55
C LEU A 53 7.22 3.81 -12.46
N PHE A 54 8.25 3.68 -13.31
CA PHE A 54 8.39 2.61 -14.29
C PHE A 54 8.63 1.26 -13.61
N GLU A 55 9.60 1.18 -12.69
CA GLU A 55 9.91 -0.02 -11.91
C GLU A 55 8.76 -0.41 -10.96
N GLY A 56 8.01 0.59 -10.47
CA GLY A 56 6.77 0.39 -9.72
C GLY A 56 5.60 -0.12 -10.56
N GLY A 57 5.76 -0.30 -11.88
CA GLY A 57 4.72 -0.80 -12.77
C GLY A 57 3.53 0.17 -12.94
N ARG A 58 3.71 1.45 -12.66
CA ARG A 58 2.66 2.48 -12.74
C ARG A 58 2.51 3.00 -14.16
N PRO A 59 1.28 3.19 -14.67
CA PRO A 59 1.07 3.92 -15.91
C PRO A 59 1.63 5.35 -15.80
N ILE A 60 2.43 5.76 -16.79
CA ILE A 60 3.10 7.06 -16.84
C ILE A 60 2.49 7.91 -17.96
N ILE A 61 2.04 9.11 -17.62
CA ILE A 61 1.50 10.09 -18.56
C ILE A 61 2.36 11.34 -18.46
N GLY A 62 3.29 11.52 -19.39
CA GLY A 62 4.17 12.70 -19.42
C GLY A 62 3.58 13.80 -20.29
N ILE A 63 3.24 14.95 -19.71
CA ILE A 63 2.84 16.14 -20.49
C ILE A 63 4.12 16.87 -20.89
N CYS A 64 4.79 16.34 -21.92
CA CYS A 64 6.06 16.81 -22.42
C CYS A 64 6.37 16.21 -23.80
N ALA A 65 7.46 16.64 -24.42
CA ALA A 65 7.94 16.06 -25.68
C ALA A 65 8.26 14.56 -25.51
N ALA A 66 7.73 13.70 -26.39
CA ALA A 66 7.93 12.25 -26.39
C ALA A 66 9.40 11.83 -26.28
N GLY A 67 10.31 12.57 -26.95
CA GLY A 67 11.74 12.31 -26.90
C GLY A 67 12.39 12.46 -25.52
N ILE A 68 11.76 13.18 -24.59
CA ILE A 68 12.22 13.27 -23.19
C ILE A 68 11.96 11.93 -22.51
N LEU A 69 10.73 11.43 -22.58
CA LEU A 69 10.36 10.13 -21.96
C LEU A 69 11.18 8.99 -22.55
N ILE A 70 11.34 8.95 -23.88
CA ILE A 70 12.11 7.89 -24.56
C ILE A 70 13.55 7.86 -24.06
N ARG A 71 14.23 9.01 -23.95
CA ARG A 71 15.64 9.05 -23.52
C ARG A 71 15.82 8.65 -22.06
N GLN A 72 14.92 9.11 -21.20
CA GLN A 72 15.01 8.82 -19.77
C GLN A 72 14.69 7.36 -19.45
N LEU A 73 13.75 6.77 -20.19
CA LEU A 73 13.34 5.37 -19.96
C LEU A 73 14.19 4.34 -20.73
N ALA A 74 14.98 4.77 -21.73
CA ALA A 74 15.79 3.88 -22.57
C ALA A 74 16.66 2.89 -21.76
N PRO A 75 17.35 3.29 -20.66
CA PRO A 75 18.15 2.38 -19.85
C PRO A 75 17.33 1.28 -19.14
N LEU A 76 16.03 1.48 -18.93
CA LEU A 76 15.13 0.60 -18.18
C LEU A 76 14.40 -0.39 -19.08
N LEU A 77 14.45 -0.24 -20.41
CA LEU A 77 13.74 -1.09 -21.35
C LEU A 77 14.40 -2.45 -21.44
N SER A 78 13.63 -3.50 -21.11
CA SER A 78 14.15 -4.87 -21.10
C SER A 78 13.18 -5.88 -21.73
N ASP A 79 11.96 -5.97 -21.25
CA ASP A 79 10.92 -6.90 -21.74
C ASP A 79 9.58 -6.17 -21.85
N LYS A 80 9.14 -5.97 -23.08
CA LYS A 80 7.85 -5.32 -23.39
C LYS A 80 6.62 -5.98 -22.75
N ARG A 81 6.74 -7.18 -22.22
CA ARG A 81 5.66 -7.92 -21.54
C ARG A 81 5.46 -7.50 -20.09
N ILE A 82 6.41 -6.74 -19.52
CA ILE A 82 6.35 -6.25 -18.13
C ILE A 82 6.36 -4.72 -18.04
N GLU A 83 6.68 -4.04 -19.14
CA GLU A 83 6.76 -2.58 -19.20
C GLU A 83 5.38 -1.94 -18.99
N PRO A 84 5.26 -0.95 -18.08
CA PRO A 84 4.00 -0.26 -17.85
C PRO A 84 3.59 0.63 -19.03
N PRO A 85 2.31 1.05 -19.14
CA PRO A 85 1.89 2.05 -20.10
C PRO A 85 2.65 3.35 -19.94
N VAL A 86 3.26 3.85 -21.03
CA VAL A 86 3.90 5.17 -21.09
C VAL A 86 3.30 5.96 -22.24
N ILE A 87 2.76 7.14 -21.92
CA ILE A 87 2.05 7.99 -22.86
C ILE A 87 2.65 9.40 -22.82
N ALA A 88 2.99 9.96 -23.98
CA ALA A 88 3.32 11.37 -24.12
C ALA A 88 2.07 12.17 -24.53
N VAL A 89 1.83 13.28 -23.87
CA VAL A 89 0.73 14.21 -24.17
C VAL A 89 1.31 15.58 -24.50
N ALA A 90 0.85 16.18 -25.58
CA ALA A 90 1.21 17.54 -25.93
C ALA A 90 0.67 18.53 -24.88
N GLU A 91 1.39 19.63 -24.63
CA GLU A 91 1.05 20.62 -23.60
C GLU A 91 -0.34 21.25 -23.82
N ASP A 92 -0.79 21.34 -25.08
CA ASP A 92 -2.13 21.80 -25.46
C ASP A 92 -3.21 20.70 -25.41
N GLY A 93 -2.82 19.44 -25.14
CA GLY A 93 -3.71 18.28 -25.17
C GLY A 93 -4.09 17.79 -26.57
N GLY A 94 -3.58 18.41 -27.64
CA GLY A 94 -3.97 18.09 -29.02
C GLY A 94 -3.47 16.75 -29.54
N SER A 95 -2.38 16.22 -28.97
CA SER A 95 -1.79 14.95 -29.38
C SER A 95 -1.50 14.06 -28.17
N VAL A 96 -1.91 12.80 -28.23
CA VAL A 96 -1.71 11.78 -27.21
C VAL A 96 -1.02 10.56 -27.85
N VAL A 97 0.22 10.30 -27.46
CA VAL A 97 1.09 9.32 -28.14
C VAL A 97 1.43 8.19 -27.18
N PRO A 98 0.90 6.96 -27.35
CA PRO A 98 1.34 5.80 -26.62
C PRO A 98 2.75 5.42 -27.06
N LEU A 99 3.70 5.37 -26.12
CA LEU A 99 5.11 5.08 -26.38
C LEU A 99 5.48 3.63 -26.04
N LEU A 100 5.06 3.14 -24.86
CA LEU A 100 5.39 1.84 -24.32
C LEU A 100 4.15 1.21 -23.66
N GLY A 101 4.23 -0.10 -23.35
CA GLY A 101 3.18 -0.79 -22.62
C GLY A 101 1.91 -1.01 -23.44
N GLY A 102 2.03 -1.15 -24.78
CA GLY A 102 0.91 -1.52 -25.64
C GLY A 102 0.18 -2.75 -25.12
N HIS A 103 0.89 -3.79 -24.70
CA HIS A 103 0.35 -5.01 -24.09
C HIS A 103 -0.26 -4.81 -22.69
N HIS A 104 -0.17 -3.62 -22.12
CA HIS A 104 -0.70 -3.24 -20.82
C HIS A 104 -1.74 -2.12 -20.90
N GLY A 105 -2.36 -1.93 -22.09
CA GLY A 105 -3.47 -1.01 -22.29
C GLY A 105 -3.08 0.44 -22.63
N ALA A 106 -1.82 0.73 -23.03
CA ALA A 106 -1.40 2.08 -23.38
C ALA A 106 -2.24 2.69 -24.53
N ASN A 107 -2.61 1.90 -25.53
CA ASN A 107 -3.42 2.35 -26.66
C ASN A 107 -4.83 2.77 -26.24
N GLU A 108 -5.46 1.99 -25.37
CA GLU A 108 -6.80 2.30 -24.83
C GLU A 108 -6.76 3.51 -23.90
N LEU A 109 -5.75 3.58 -23.06
CA LEU A 109 -5.53 4.74 -22.18
C LEU A 109 -5.30 6.02 -22.98
N ALA A 110 -4.51 5.94 -24.08
CA ALA A 110 -4.30 7.06 -24.99
C ALA A 110 -5.60 7.53 -25.66
N ARG A 111 -6.47 6.60 -26.08
CA ARG A 111 -7.79 6.95 -26.66
C ARG A 111 -8.70 7.64 -25.64
N ARG A 112 -8.75 7.13 -24.40
CA ARG A 112 -9.53 7.73 -23.31
C ARG A 112 -9.07 9.14 -23.02
N ILE A 113 -7.75 9.36 -22.90
CA ILE A 113 -7.17 10.68 -22.68
C ILE A 113 -7.48 11.61 -23.85
N ALA A 114 -7.25 11.18 -25.09
CA ALA A 114 -7.53 11.98 -26.28
C ALA A 114 -8.99 12.39 -26.38
N ALA A 115 -9.92 11.47 -26.11
CA ALA A 115 -11.36 11.77 -26.11
C ALA A 115 -11.71 12.83 -25.05
N ALA A 116 -11.15 12.77 -23.85
CA ALA A 116 -11.36 13.73 -22.78
C ALA A 116 -10.78 15.12 -23.11
N LEU A 117 -9.66 15.16 -23.82
CA LEU A 117 -8.98 16.40 -24.19
C LEU A 117 -9.50 17.02 -25.51
N GLY A 118 -10.31 16.27 -26.31
CA GLY A 118 -10.68 16.65 -27.66
C GLY A 118 -9.49 16.60 -28.64
N GLY A 119 -8.47 15.80 -28.29
CA GLY A 119 -7.24 15.62 -29.05
C GLY A 119 -7.25 14.35 -29.92
N HIS A 120 -6.09 14.02 -30.48
CA HIS A 120 -5.88 12.84 -31.34
C HIS A 120 -4.98 11.82 -30.63
N ALA A 121 -5.42 10.55 -30.56
CA ALA A 121 -4.59 9.44 -30.12
C ALA A 121 -3.76 8.90 -31.28
N ALA A 122 -2.44 9.13 -31.24
CA ALA A 122 -1.52 8.72 -32.31
C ALA A 122 -1.12 7.24 -32.18
N VAL A 123 -2.12 6.35 -32.22
CA VAL A 123 -1.92 4.90 -32.19
C VAL A 123 -1.38 4.43 -33.55
N THR A 124 -0.30 3.65 -33.54
CA THR A 124 0.41 3.21 -34.76
C THR A 124 0.32 1.71 -35.02
N THR A 125 -0.26 0.92 -34.12
CA THR A 125 -0.41 -0.52 -34.27
C THR A 125 -1.39 -0.86 -35.41
N ALA A 126 -0.95 -1.70 -36.35
CA ALA A 126 -1.72 -1.99 -37.58
C ALA A 126 -3.09 -2.59 -37.30
N GLY A 127 -3.20 -3.48 -36.28
CA GLY A 127 -4.47 -4.06 -35.85
C GLY A 127 -5.45 -3.01 -35.33
N ASP A 128 -4.98 -2.10 -34.49
CA ASP A 128 -5.77 -1.00 -33.96
C ASP A 128 -6.27 -0.04 -35.06
N LEU A 129 -5.43 0.28 -36.03
CA LEU A 129 -5.79 1.17 -37.12
C LEU A 129 -6.85 0.56 -38.06
N ARG A 130 -6.73 -0.74 -38.35
CA ARG A 130 -7.60 -1.42 -39.33
C ARG A 130 -8.90 -1.95 -38.72
N PHE A 131 -8.83 -2.47 -37.50
CA PHE A 131 -9.94 -3.16 -36.83
C PHE A 131 -10.41 -2.49 -35.53
N GLY A 132 -9.68 -1.49 -35.04
CA GLY A 132 -9.97 -0.83 -33.77
C GLY A 132 -9.65 -1.68 -32.54
N ILE A 133 -8.93 -2.79 -32.72
CA ILE A 133 -8.54 -3.70 -31.62
C ILE A 133 -7.16 -4.33 -31.86
N GLY A 134 -6.44 -4.62 -30.74
CA GLY A 134 -5.29 -5.51 -30.73
C GLY A 134 -5.71 -6.88 -30.17
N ILE A 135 -5.53 -7.97 -30.93
CA ILE A 135 -5.89 -9.32 -30.45
C ILE A 135 -4.95 -9.76 -29.31
N ASP A 136 -3.73 -9.30 -29.35
CA ASP A 136 -2.71 -9.54 -28.31
C ASP A 136 -2.97 -8.76 -27.00
N GLU A 137 -3.92 -7.81 -27.06
CA GLU A 137 -4.41 -7.02 -25.92
C GLU A 137 -5.94 -7.17 -25.79
N PRO A 138 -6.43 -8.32 -25.34
CA PRO A 138 -7.86 -8.49 -25.16
C PRO A 138 -8.40 -7.53 -24.09
N PRO A 139 -9.66 -7.08 -24.21
CA PRO A 139 -10.26 -6.17 -23.23
C PRO A 139 -10.34 -6.81 -21.85
N ALA A 140 -10.53 -5.97 -20.82
CA ALA A 140 -10.66 -6.42 -19.45
C ALA A 140 -11.68 -7.55 -19.31
N GLY A 141 -11.33 -8.59 -18.55
CA GLY A 141 -12.14 -9.80 -18.41
C GLY A 141 -11.90 -10.86 -19.47
N TRP A 142 -10.99 -10.65 -20.43
CA TRP A 142 -10.55 -11.65 -21.39
C TRP A 142 -9.06 -11.96 -21.23
N ARG A 143 -8.64 -13.21 -21.42
CA ARG A 143 -7.24 -13.65 -21.34
C ARG A 143 -6.90 -14.60 -22.48
N LEU A 144 -5.65 -14.55 -22.93
CA LEU A 144 -5.14 -15.45 -23.97
C LEU A 144 -4.71 -16.79 -23.36
N GLY A 145 -5.07 -17.89 -24.02
CA GLY A 145 -4.62 -19.23 -23.64
C GLY A 145 -3.24 -19.56 -24.20
N ASN A 146 -2.93 -19.06 -25.40
CA ASN A 146 -1.67 -19.25 -26.12
C ASN A 146 -1.24 -17.93 -26.83
N PRO A 147 -0.67 -16.96 -26.07
CA PRO A 147 -0.39 -15.61 -26.55
C PRO A 147 0.52 -15.55 -27.79
N GLU A 148 1.37 -16.54 -27.99
CA GLU A 148 2.26 -16.65 -29.16
C GLU A 148 1.50 -16.69 -30.50
N MET A 149 0.27 -17.22 -30.49
CA MET A 149 -0.58 -17.29 -31.69
C MET A 149 -1.23 -15.95 -32.07
N ALA A 150 -1.34 -14.99 -31.13
CA ALA A 150 -2.00 -13.71 -31.40
C ALA A 150 -1.36 -12.97 -32.58
N LYS A 151 -0.02 -12.99 -32.67
CA LYS A 151 0.71 -12.37 -33.78
C LYS A 151 0.42 -13.02 -35.12
N ARG A 152 0.37 -14.37 -35.17
CA ARG A 152 0.10 -15.12 -36.41
C ARG A 152 -1.31 -14.85 -36.91
N VAL A 153 -2.31 -14.87 -36.00
CA VAL A 153 -3.71 -14.60 -36.33
C VAL A 153 -3.90 -13.14 -36.79
N MET A 154 -3.27 -12.16 -36.09
CA MET A 154 -3.35 -10.77 -36.50
C MET A 154 -2.68 -10.53 -37.85
N ALA A 155 -1.52 -11.14 -38.09
CA ALA A 155 -0.85 -11.05 -39.40
C ALA A 155 -1.73 -11.60 -40.53
N GLY A 156 -2.40 -12.75 -40.31
CA GLY A 156 -3.35 -13.33 -41.26
C GLY A 156 -4.51 -12.41 -41.56
N LEU A 157 -5.16 -11.83 -40.54
CA LEU A 157 -6.23 -10.86 -40.69
C LEU A 157 -5.82 -9.64 -41.50
N LEU A 158 -4.62 -9.10 -41.21
CA LEU A 158 -4.05 -7.95 -41.94
C LEU A 158 -3.75 -8.28 -43.40
N ALA A 159 -3.30 -9.51 -43.68
CA ALA A 159 -3.07 -10.02 -45.04
C ALA A 159 -4.37 -10.38 -45.80
N GLY A 160 -5.55 -10.38 -45.12
CA GLY A 160 -6.80 -10.81 -45.70
C GLY A 160 -6.97 -12.32 -45.74
N GLU A 161 -6.17 -13.08 -44.99
CA GLU A 161 -6.39 -14.54 -44.84
C GLU A 161 -7.73 -14.77 -44.09
N PRO A 162 -8.50 -15.78 -44.52
CA PRO A 162 -9.76 -16.14 -43.84
C PRO A 162 -9.46 -16.67 -42.42
N VAL A 163 -10.11 -16.09 -41.41
CA VAL A 163 -10.03 -16.50 -40.01
C VAL A 163 -11.40 -16.87 -39.49
N ARG A 164 -11.56 -18.04 -38.87
CA ARG A 164 -12.79 -18.47 -38.22
C ARG A 164 -12.92 -17.90 -36.80
N LEU A 165 -14.16 -17.59 -36.42
CA LEU A 165 -14.55 -17.36 -35.04
C LEU A 165 -15.37 -18.54 -34.52
N GLU A 166 -14.90 -19.16 -33.45
CA GLU A 166 -15.60 -20.23 -32.75
C GLU A 166 -15.91 -19.79 -31.32
N ILE A 167 -17.18 -19.78 -30.93
CA ILE A 167 -17.63 -19.41 -29.58
C ILE A 167 -18.46 -20.55 -29.03
N ASP A 168 -18.09 -21.13 -27.88
CA ASP A 168 -18.80 -22.27 -27.28
C ASP A 168 -20.25 -21.98 -26.88
N THR A 169 -20.52 -20.74 -26.50
CA THR A 169 -21.89 -20.28 -26.15
C THR A 169 -22.09 -18.87 -26.71
N ALA A 170 -23.31 -18.58 -27.16
CA ALA A 170 -23.66 -17.22 -27.57
C ALA A 170 -23.43 -16.25 -26.40
N ARG A 171 -22.51 -15.32 -26.59
CA ARG A 171 -22.08 -14.39 -25.58
C ARG A 171 -22.17 -12.97 -26.11
N ASP A 172 -22.94 -12.14 -25.41
CA ASP A 172 -23.07 -10.72 -25.73
C ASP A 172 -21.79 -9.96 -25.46
N ASP A 173 -20.96 -10.46 -24.51
CA ASP A 173 -19.69 -9.84 -24.10
C ASP A 173 -18.50 -10.13 -25.04
N ALA A 174 -18.71 -10.94 -26.09
CA ALA A 174 -17.74 -11.21 -27.16
C ALA A 174 -17.80 -10.21 -28.33
N ASP A 175 -18.54 -9.12 -28.22
CA ASP A 175 -18.71 -8.11 -29.27
C ASP A 175 -17.42 -7.48 -29.78
N TRP A 176 -16.37 -7.43 -28.93
CA TRP A 176 -15.07 -6.97 -29.35
C TRP A 176 -14.47 -7.82 -30.48
N LEU A 177 -14.70 -9.14 -30.48
CA LEU A 177 -14.27 -10.04 -31.55
C LEU A 177 -15.07 -9.82 -32.85
N LYS A 178 -16.34 -9.42 -32.77
CA LYS A 178 -17.20 -9.19 -33.95
C LYS A 178 -16.74 -8.03 -34.85
N ARG A 179 -15.81 -7.21 -34.39
CA ARG A 179 -15.15 -6.15 -35.18
C ARG A 179 -14.18 -6.70 -36.24
N LEU A 180 -13.76 -7.95 -36.09
CA LEU A 180 -12.83 -8.61 -37.00
C LEU A 180 -13.56 -9.23 -38.18
N PRO A 181 -12.97 -9.26 -39.41
CA PRO A 181 -13.57 -9.86 -40.60
C PRO A 181 -13.41 -11.39 -40.56
N PHE A 182 -14.38 -12.07 -39.97
CA PHE A 182 -14.39 -13.54 -39.92
C PHE A 182 -14.92 -14.18 -41.17
N ASP A 183 -14.35 -15.34 -41.56
CA ASP A 183 -14.79 -16.19 -42.64
C ASP A 183 -14.77 -17.66 -42.16
N ALA A 184 -15.91 -18.34 -42.27
CA ALA A 184 -16.06 -19.72 -41.82
C ALA A 184 -15.12 -20.72 -42.54
N ARG A 185 -14.57 -20.36 -43.71
CA ARG A 185 -13.63 -21.19 -44.48
C ARG A 185 -12.18 -21.08 -43.99
N GLY A 186 -11.88 -20.18 -43.02
CA GLY A 186 -10.54 -19.94 -42.56
C GLY A 186 -9.89 -21.20 -41.95
N GLN A 187 -8.61 -21.37 -42.19
CA GLN A 187 -7.76 -22.34 -41.47
C GLN A 187 -7.35 -21.79 -40.12
N LEU A 188 -6.96 -20.50 -40.07
CA LEU A 188 -6.74 -19.81 -38.82
C LEU A 188 -8.05 -19.64 -38.06
N ALA A 189 -8.01 -19.78 -36.73
CA ALA A 189 -9.20 -19.61 -35.90
C ALA A 189 -8.91 -18.81 -34.64
N ILE A 190 -9.93 -18.09 -34.15
CA ILE A 190 -10.02 -17.59 -32.78
C ILE A 190 -11.12 -18.40 -32.09
N ARG A 191 -10.79 -19.04 -30.97
CA ARG A 191 -11.73 -19.83 -30.20
C ARG A 191 -11.94 -19.24 -28.81
N ALA A 192 -13.17 -18.82 -28.55
CA ALA A 192 -13.59 -18.29 -27.26
C ALA A 192 -14.22 -19.41 -26.42
N THR A 193 -13.56 -19.80 -25.33
CA THR A 193 -13.98 -20.95 -24.51
C THR A 193 -13.55 -20.80 -23.05
N THR A 194 -14.34 -21.38 -22.14
CA THR A 194 -13.96 -21.54 -20.71
C THR A 194 -13.22 -22.86 -20.44
N LYS A 195 -13.06 -23.69 -21.47
CA LYS A 195 -12.47 -25.03 -21.34
C LYS A 195 -10.98 -25.04 -21.62
N VAL A 196 -10.29 -25.99 -20.99
CA VAL A 196 -8.93 -26.34 -21.39
C VAL A 196 -9.01 -27.10 -22.71
N GLU A 197 -8.36 -26.57 -23.72
CA GLU A 197 -8.22 -27.23 -25.02
C GLU A 197 -6.72 -27.29 -25.39
N THR A 198 -6.33 -28.39 -26.04
CA THR A 198 -5.01 -28.42 -26.68
C THR A 198 -5.09 -27.57 -27.94
N PRO A 199 -4.32 -26.45 -28.03
CA PRO A 199 -4.40 -25.61 -29.22
C PRO A 199 -4.03 -26.42 -30.45
N ARG A 200 -4.90 -26.43 -31.48
CA ARG A 200 -4.47 -26.82 -32.81
C ARG A 200 -3.52 -25.74 -33.34
N GLY A 201 -2.54 -26.10 -34.15
CA GLY A 201 -1.45 -25.22 -34.55
C GLY A 201 -1.83 -23.86 -35.15
N ASP A 202 -3.08 -23.70 -35.56
CA ASP A 202 -3.62 -22.50 -36.21
C ASP A 202 -4.77 -21.84 -35.42
N THR A 203 -4.90 -22.12 -34.11
CA THR A 203 -6.00 -21.62 -33.29
C THR A 203 -5.48 -20.78 -32.12
N LEU A 204 -5.96 -19.53 -32.03
CA LEU A 204 -5.80 -18.68 -30.87
C LEU A 204 -6.92 -18.96 -29.87
N LEU A 205 -6.57 -19.36 -28.65
CA LEU A 205 -7.53 -19.53 -27.56
C LEU A 205 -7.69 -18.22 -26.78
N VAL A 206 -8.93 -17.81 -26.57
CA VAL A 206 -9.30 -16.67 -25.73
C VAL A 206 -10.27 -17.11 -24.66
N HIS A 207 -10.04 -16.73 -23.41
CA HIS A 207 -10.77 -17.18 -22.24
C HIS A 207 -11.52 -16.02 -21.58
N PRO A 208 -12.86 -16.05 -21.53
CA PRO A 208 -13.65 -15.07 -20.79
C PRO A 208 -13.58 -15.36 -19.28
N ALA A 209 -13.41 -14.33 -18.48
CA ALA A 209 -13.38 -14.42 -17.02
C ALA A 209 -14.82 -14.52 -16.45
N THR A 210 -15.42 -15.69 -16.56
CA THR A 210 -16.80 -15.97 -16.15
C THR A 210 -16.91 -17.00 -15.04
N LEU A 211 -15.79 -17.57 -14.61
CA LEU A 211 -15.78 -18.56 -13.54
C LEU A 211 -15.48 -17.91 -12.18
N ALA A 212 -16.28 -18.26 -11.18
CA ALA A 212 -16.01 -17.98 -9.78
C ALA A 212 -15.60 -19.29 -9.08
N LEU A 213 -14.45 -19.28 -8.40
CA LEU A 213 -13.91 -20.42 -7.68
C LEU A 213 -14.12 -20.23 -6.19
N GLY A 214 -15.03 -21.00 -5.60
CA GLY A 214 -15.36 -20.96 -4.18
C GLY A 214 -14.45 -21.86 -3.36
N ILE A 215 -13.91 -21.34 -2.25
CA ILE A 215 -13.05 -22.06 -1.30
C ILE A 215 -13.68 -22.03 0.09
N GLY A 216 -13.81 -23.21 0.72
CA GLY A 216 -14.04 -23.37 2.14
C GLY A 216 -12.85 -24.11 2.75
N CYS A 217 -12.43 -23.76 3.94
CA CYS A 217 -11.30 -24.42 4.59
C CYS A 217 -11.43 -24.38 6.12
N ASP A 218 -10.75 -25.29 6.81
CA ASP A 218 -10.55 -25.20 8.24
C ASP A 218 -9.64 -24.02 8.58
N ARG A 219 -9.64 -23.58 9.84
CA ARG A 219 -8.70 -22.56 10.31
C ARG A 219 -7.27 -23.07 10.19
N GLY A 220 -6.39 -22.28 9.58
CA GLY A 220 -4.98 -22.62 9.37
C GLY A 220 -4.78 -23.83 8.45
N ALA A 221 -5.66 -24.06 7.48
CA ALA A 221 -5.45 -25.07 6.45
C ALA A 221 -4.18 -24.74 5.62
N PRO A 222 -3.37 -25.75 5.23
CA PRO A 222 -2.18 -25.52 4.43
C PRO A 222 -2.51 -24.81 3.10
N PRO A 223 -1.85 -23.70 2.77
CA PRO A 223 -2.10 -22.99 1.51
C PRO A 223 -1.89 -23.87 0.27
N GLU A 224 -0.87 -24.73 0.28
CA GLU A 224 -0.55 -25.64 -0.81
C GLU A 224 -1.64 -26.68 -1.06
N GLU A 225 -2.34 -27.16 -0.01
CA GLU A 225 -3.46 -28.08 -0.12
C GLU A 225 -4.63 -27.41 -0.86
N ALA A 226 -4.91 -26.13 -0.55
CA ALA A 226 -5.97 -25.37 -1.20
C ALA A 226 -5.63 -25.10 -2.68
N VAL A 227 -4.40 -24.73 -2.99
CA VAL A 227 -3.93 -24.52 -4.38
C VAL A 227 -4.00 -25.82 -5.18
N ALA A 228 -3.56 -26.93 -4.61
CA ALA A 228 -3.62 -28.24 -5.25
C ALA A 228 -5.07 -28.66 -5.56
N LEU A 229 -5.99 -28.52 -4.58
CA LEU A 229 -7.40 -28.85 -4.76
C LEU A 229 -8.05 -27.96 -5.83
N ALA A 230 -7.77 -26.66 -5.83
CA ALA A 230 -8.30 -25.72 -6.82
C ALA A 230 -7.86 -26.11 -8.25
N ARG A 231 -6.56 -26.39 -8.47
CA ARG A 231 -6.02 -26.85 -9.74
C ARG A 231 -6.63 -28.19 -10.17
N GLN A 232 -6.75 -29.15 -9.26
CA GLN A 232 -7.37 -30.44 -9.52
C GLN A 232 -8.86 -30.30 -9.89
N THR A 233 -9.58 -29.40 -9.22
CA THR A 233 -11.01 -29.16 -9.49
C THR A 233 -11.19 -28.56 -10.88
N LEU A 234 -10.40 -27.56 -11.26
CA LEU A 234 -10.36 -26.99 -12.61
C LEU A 234 -10.04 -28.05 -13.66
N ALA A 235 -8.96 -28.79 -13.50
CA ALA A 235 -8.51 -29.83 -14.43
C ALA A 235 -9.55 -30.94 -14.61
N SER A 236 -10.16 -31.42 -13.52
CA SER A 236 -11.18 -32.47 -13.58
C SER A 236 -12.48 -32.03 -14.22
N ALA A 237 -12.79 -30.74 -14.17
CA ALA A 237 -13.94 -30.15 -14.87
C ALA A 237 -13.61 -29.71 -16.30
N GLY A 238 -12.34 -29.86 -16.74
CA GLY A 238 -11.88 -29.42 -18.04
C GLY A 238 -11.93 -27.89 -18.23
N LEU A 239 -11.81 -27.12 -17.14
CA LEU A 239 -11.95 -25.66 -17.15
C LEU A 239 -10.58 -24.96 -17.15
N ALA A 240 -10.46 -23.92 -17.99
CA ALA A 240 -9.25 -23.13 -18.11
C ALA A 240 -9.05 -22.20 -16.90
N PRO A 241 -7.88 -22.22 -16.24
CA PRO A 241 -7.58 -21.29 -15.14
C PRO A 241 -7.71 -19.82 -15.54
N GLN A 242 -7.44 -19.49 -16.80
CA GLN A 242 -7.56 -18.15 -17.37
C GLN A 242 -9.00 -17.62 -17.34
N SER A 243 -10.01 -18.50 -17.28
CA SER A 243 -11.41 -18.11 -17.19
C SER A 243 -11.87 -17.80 -15.76
N VAL A 244 -11.03 -18.00 -14.74
CA VAL A 244 -11.36 -17.65 -13.35
C VAL A 244 -11.26 -16.14 -13.18
N ALA A 245 -12.38 -15.50 -12.81
CA ALA A 245 -12.45 -14.07 -12.53
C ALA A 245 -12.02 -13.72 -11.11
N CYS A 246 -12.41 -14.54 -10.13
CA CYS A 246 -12.12 -14.33 -8.71
C CYS A 246 -12.16 -15.64 -7.93
N VAL A 247 -11.47 -15.65 -6.79
CA VAL A 247 -11.62 -16.66 -5.75
C VAL A 247 -12.55 -16.09 -4.68
N VAL A 248 -13.52 -16.87 -4.24
CA VAL A 248 -14.55 -16.40 -3.32
C VAL A 248 -14.70 -17.31 -2.11
N SER A 249 -15.03 -16.71 -0.95
CA SER A 249 -15.24 -17.44 0.29
C SER A 249 -16.20 -16.67 1.22
N ILE A 250 -16.43 -17.22 2.41
CA ILE A 250 -17.17 -16.56 3.48
C ILE A 250 -16.28 -15.51 4.18
N ALA A 251 -16.88 -14.42 4.71
CA ALA A 251 -16.18 -13.36 5.43
C ALA A 251 -15.38 -13.87 6.65
N LEU A 252 -15.86 -14.94 7.31
CA LEU A 252 -15.12 -15.67 8.35
C LEU A 252 -13.71 -16.10 7.93
N LYS A 253 -13.47 -16.26 6.62
CA LYS A 253 -12.20 -16.71 6.03
C LYS A 253 -11.39 -15.58 5.37
N ALA A 254 -11.76 -14.31 5.61
CA ALA A 254 -11.05 -13.17 5.00
C ALA A 254 -9.58 -13.09 5.39
N GLY A 255 -9.19 -13.58 6.57
CA GLY A 255 -7.80 -13.65 7.02
C GLY A 255 -7.08 -14.97 6.72
N GLU A 256 -7.73 -15.99 6.10
CA GLU A 256 -7.14 -17.32 5.92
C GLU A 256 -6.13 -17.35 4.76
N PRO A 257 -4.86 -17.69 5.02
CA PRO A 257 -3.81 -17.73 3.99
C PRO A 257 -4.14 -18.66 2.82
N ALA A 258 -4.84 -19.77 3.08
CA ALA A 258 -5.23 -20.74 2.05
C ALA A 258 -6.08 -20.13 0.93
N VAL A 259 -7.02 -19.24 1.26
CA VAL A 259 -7.88 -18.57 0.26
C VAL A 259 -7.05 -17.60 -0.59
N HIS A 260 -6.20 -16.81 0.05
CA HIS A 260 -5.32 -15.85 -0.63
C HIS A 260 -4.27 -16.53 -1.50
N ALA A 261 -3.73 -17.67 -1.08
CA ALA A 261 -2.79 -18.45 -1.88
C ALA A 261 -3.41 -18.95 -3.18
N VAL A 262 -4.67 -19.41 -3.17
CA VAL A 262 -5.40 -19.80 -4.39
C VAL A 262 -5.59 -18.60 -5.31
N ALA A 263 -5.99 -17.45 -4.77
CA ALA A 263 -6.17 -16.22 -5.54
C ALA A 263 -4.86 -15.77 -6.19
N SER A 264 -3.75 -15.76 -5.43
CA SER A 264 -2.41 -15.44 -5.92
C SER A 264 -1.94 -16.42 -7.01
N ALA A 265 -2.13 -17.74 -6.81
CA ALA A 265 -1.73 -18.78 -7.76
C ALA A 265 -2.49 -18.71 -9.10
N LEU A 266 -3.69 -18.10 -9.11
CA LEU A 266 -4.51 -17.87 -10.31
C LEU A 266 -4.40 -16.44 -10.86
N GLY A 267 -3.67 -15.54 -10.17
CA GLY A 267 -3.54 -14.14 -10.55
C GLY A 267 -4.87 -13.37 -10.52
N VAL A 268 -5.73 -13.64 -9.52
CA VAL A 268 -7.06 -13.04 -9.36
C VAL A 268 -7.28 -12.51 -7.95
N LEU A 269 -8.35 -11.72 -7.75
CA LEU A 269 -8.71 -11.20 -6.43
C LEU A 269 -9.43 -12.24 -5.57
N ALA A 270 -9.15 -12.23 -4.27
CA ALA A 270 -9.96 -12.92 -3.27
C ALA A 270 -11.11 -12.00 -2.83
N ARG A 271 -12.33 -12.53 -2.80
CA ARG A 271 -13.55 -11.80 -2.44
C ARG A 271 -14.36 -12.59 -1.41
N PHE A 272 -15.06 -11.88 -0.53
CA PHE A 272 -15.71 -12.48 0.61
C PHE A 272 -17.16 -12.03 0.73
N PHE A 273 -18.02 -12.93 1.20
CA PHE A 273 -19.43 -12.68 1.41
C PHE A 273 -19.81 -12.91 2.87
N PRO A 274 -20.77 -12.19 3.45
CA PRO A 274 -21.35 -12.50 4.74
C PRO A 274 -22.13 -13.84 4.67
N ALA A 275 -22.29 -14.49 5.81
CA ALA A 275 -22.92 -15.81 5.91
C ALA A 275 -24.34 -15.82 5.34
N GLU A 276 -25.13 -14.78 5.61
CA GLU A 276 -26.51 -14.62 5.16
C GLU A 276 -26.64 -14.61 3.64
N ARG A 277 -25.65 -14.00 2.94
CA ARG A 277 -25.63 -13.98 1.48
C ARG A 277 -25.36 -15.38 0.91
N LEU A 278 -24.52 -16.17 1.58
CA LEU A 278 -24.26 -17.56 1.18
C LEU A 278 -25.43 -18.48 1.52
N GLU A 279 -26.10 -18.23 2.64
CA GLU A 279 -27.29 -18.99 3.04
C GLU A 279 -28.44 -18.83 2.04
N ALA A 280 -28.60 -17.64 1.46
CA ALA A 280 -29.58 -17.41 0.41
C ALA A 280 -29.39 -18.32 -0.83
N GLU A 281 -28.21 -18.88 -1.03
CA GLU A 281 -27.90 -19.82 -2.12
C GLU A 281 -28.24 -21.28 -1.77
N THR A 282 -28.69 -21.59 -0.56
CA THR A 282 -28.97 -22.95 -0.10
C THR A 282 -29.86 -23.76 -1.05
N PRO A 283 -30.94 -23.20 -1.69
CA PRO A 283 -31.76 -23.95 -2.64
C PRO A 283 -31.00 -24.39 -3.91
N ARG A 284 -29.83 -23.80 -4.20
CA ARG A 284 -29.02 -24.09 -5.39
C ARG A 284 -27.80 -24.95 -5.09
N LEU A 285 -27.54 -25.27 -3.80
CA LEU A 285 -26.40 -26.09 -3.40
C LEU A 285 -26.62 -27.55 -3.83
N ALA A 286 -25.58 -28.17 -4.39
CA ALA A 286 -25.56 -29.60 -4.66
C ALA A 286 -25.27 -30.43 -3.39
N ASN A 287 -24.55 -29.86 -2.42
CA ASN A 287 -24.08 -30.53 -1.22
C ASN A 287 -24.28 -29.67 0.04
N PRO A 288 -25.52 -29.38 0.45
CA PRO A 288 -25.79 -28.66 1.70
C PRO A 288 -25.34 -29.46 2.93
N SER A 289 -24.98 -28.80 4.02
CA SER A 289 -24.43 -29.42 5.22
C SER A 289 -24.85 -28.71 6.50
N GLU A 290 -25.59 -29.39 7.35
CA GLU A 290 -25.98 -28.92 8.68
C GLU A 290 -24.78 -28.66 9.62
N VAL A 291 -23.70 -29.45 9.44
CA VAL A 291 -22.48 -29.27 10.22
C VAL A 291 -21.85 -27.92 9.89
N VAL A 292 -21.77 -27.59 8.59
CA VAL A 292 -21.23 -26.30 8.12
C VAL A 292 -22.13 -25.14 8.57
N PHE A 293 -23.45 -25.32 8.54
CA PHE A 293 -24.40 -24.32 9.03
C PHE A 293 -24.17 -23.97 10.51
N LYS A 294 -23.99 -24.95 11.37
CA LYS A 294 -23.71 -24.73 12.81
C LYS A 294 -22.42 -23.95 13.05
N GLU A 295 -21.42 -24.14 12.20
CA GLU A 295 -20.10 -23.50 12.33
C GLU A 295 -20.03 -22.11 11.68
N THR A 296 -20.78 -21.89 10.58
CA THR A 296 -20.59 -20.72 9.72
C THR A 296 -21.84 -19.89 9.47
N GLY A 297 -23.03 -20.39 9.82
CA GLY A 297 -24.30 -19.74 9.52
C GLY A 297 -24.77 -19.88 8.07
N CYS A 298 -24.14 -20.77 7.28
CA CYS A 298 -24.60 -21.11 5.93
C CYS A 298 -24.39 -22.61 5.65
N HIS A 299 -25.28 -23.23 4.83
CA HIS A 299 -25.23 -24.67 4.52
C HIS A 299 -24.11 -25.07 3.55
N GLY A 300 -23.37 -24.11 2.98
CA GLY A 300 -22.27 -24.43 2.08
C GLY A 300 -21.38 -23.25 1.74
N VAL A 301 -20.13 -23.25 2.19
CA VAL A 301 -19.20 -22.15 1.93
C VAL A 301 -18.72 -22.14 0.48
N ALA A 302 -18.10 -23.22 -0.01
CA ALA A 302 -17.50 -23.24 -1.34
C ALA A 302 -18.54 -23.08 -2.46
N GLU A 303 -19.61 -23.87 -2.44
CA GLU A 303 -20.69 -23.77 -3.45
C GLU A 303 -21.46 -22.46 -3.31
N GLY A 304 -21.85 -22.08 -2.07
CA GLY A 304 -22.60 -20.86 -1.81
C GLY A 304 -21.82 -19.61 -2.27
N ALA A 305 -20.51 -19.53 -1.98
CA ALA A 305 -19.70 -18.40 -2.41
C ALA A 305 -19.55 -18.35 -3.95
N ALA A 306 -19.31 -19.49 -4.60
CA ALA A 306 -19.23 -19.56 -6.05
C ALA A 306 -20.55 -19.12 -6.72
N LEU A 307 -21.69 -19.60 -6.23
CA LEU A 307 -23.04 -19.24 -6.73
C LEU A 307 -23.38 -17.78 -6.46
N ALA A 308 -23.07 -17.27 -5.27
CA ALA A 308 -23.28 -15.87 -4.92
C ALA A 308 -22.50 -14.90 -5.85
N ALA A 309 -21.30 -15.30 -6.27
CA ALA A 309 -20.45 -14.51 -7.16
C ALA A 309 -20.98 -14.44 -8.62
N VAL A 310 -21.62 -15.50 -9.10
CA VAL A 310 -22.13 -15.58 -10.47
C VAL A 310 -23.58 -15.10 -10.60
N GLY A 311 -24.25 -14.83 -9.48
CA GLY A 311 -25.64 -14.33 -9.45
C GLY A 311 -26.69 -15.41 -9.80
N GLU A 312 -27.94 -14.98 -9.87
CA GLU A 312 -29.10 -15.88 -10.04
C GLU A 312 -29.07 -16.69 -11.34
N MET A 313 -28.64 -16.05 -12.43
CA MET A 313 -28.56 -16.67 -13.76
C MET A 313 -27.32 -17.56 -13.95
N GLY A 314 -26.40 -17.55 -13.00
CA GLY A 314 -25.23 -18.41 -13.02
C GLY A 314 -25.54 -19.85 -12.64
N ARG A 315 -24.63 -20.76 -12.92
CA ARG A 315 -24.79 -22.20 -12.64
C ARG A 315 -23.56 -22.82 -12.02
N LEU A 316 -23.77 -23.82 -11.16
CA LEU A 316 -22.69 -24.63 -10.62
C LEU A 316 -22.16 -25.58 -11.70
N LEU A 317 -20.87 -25.47 -12.04
CA LEU A 317 -20.20 -26.36 -13.01
C LEU A 317 -19.50 -27.52 -12.35
N ALA A 318 -18.75 -27.25 -11.28
CA ALA A 318 -18.09 -28.26 -10.47
C ALA A 318 -18.64 -28.18 -9.05
N PRO A 319 -19.46 -29.18 -8.62
CA PRO A 319 -19.90 -29.32 -7.26
C PRO A 319 -18.72 -29.46 -6.28
N LYS A 320 -19.00 -29.27 -5.00
CA LYS A 320 -18.00 -29.32 -3.93
C LYS A 320 -17.12 -30.57 -4.00
N ARG A 321 -15.82 -30.35 -4.22
CA ARG A 321 -14.76 -31.31 -3.96
C ARG A 321 -14.11 -31.00 -2.61
N LYS A 322 -13.57 -32.00 -1.97
CA LYS A 322 -12.95 -31.86 -0.65
C LYS A 322 -11.66 -32.66 -0.53
N THR A 323 -10.77 -32.15 0.27
CA THR A 323 -9.65 -32.85 0.91
C THR A 323 -9.95 -33.04 2.41
N ALA A 324 -8.95 -33.30 3.22
CA ALA A 324 -9.13 -33.37 4.67
C ALA A 324 -9.55 -32.03 5.28
N ARG A 325 -9.02 -30.88 4.76
CA ARG A 325 -9.16 -29.56 5.40
C ARG A 325 -9.68 -28.47 4.46
N VAL A 326 -9.86 -28.74 3.17
CA VAL A 326 -10.25 -27.74 2.16
C VAL A 326 -11.38 -28.26 1.31
N THR A 327 -12.29 -27.37 0.93
CA THR A 327 -13.35 -27.61 -0.06
C THR A 327 -13.24 -26.60 -1.20
N CYS A 328 -13.54 -27.04 -2.42
CA CYS A 328 -13.52 -26.20 -3.61
C CYS A 328 -14.74 -26.50 -4.48
N ALA A 329 -15.36 -25.45 -5.06
CA ALA A 329 -16.43 -25.54 -6.04
C ALA A 329 -16.26 -24.47 -7.12
N ILE A 330 -16.85 -24.66 -8.31
CA ILE A 330 -16.76 -23.71 -9.40
C ILE A 330 -18.13 -23.45 -9.97
N ALA A 331 -18.48 -22.17 -10.12
CA ALA A 331 -19.69 -21.73 -10.81
C ALA A 331 -19.36 -20.81 -11.98
N GLU A 332 -20.26 -20.75 -12.97
CA GLU A 332 -20.12 -19.96 -14.19
C GLU A 332 -21.24 -18.91 -14.28
N ALA A 333 -20.86 -17.68 -14.57
CA ALA A 333 -21.78 -16.60 -14.91
C ALA A 333 -22.07 -16.58 -16.42
N PRO A 334 -23.27 -16.14 -16.87
CA PRO A 334 -23.58 -15.97 -18.28
C PRO A 334 -22.79 -14.85 -18.96
N ARG A 335 -22.18 -13.94 -18.19
CA ARG A 335 -21.38 -12.79 -18.65
C ARG A 335 -20.08 -12.69 -17.89
N LEU A 336 -19.18 -11.80 -18.33
CA LEU A 336 -17.95 -11.48 -17.61
C LEU A 336 -18.25 -11.05 -16.18
N ILE A 337 -17.47 -11.55 -15.25
CA ILE A 337 -17.53 -11.17 -13.83
C ILE A 337 -16.58 -10.00 -13.61
N ASP A 338 -17.09 -8.87 -13.12
CA ASP A 338 -16.28 -7.81 -12.58
C ASP A 338 -15.93 -8.14 -11.11
N PRO A 339 -14.70 -8.55 -10.79
CA PRO A 339 -14.35 -8.99 -9.44
C PRO A 339 -14.44 -7.88 -8.38
N LEU A 340 -14.42 -6.60 -8.79
CA LEU A 340 -14.57 -5.48 -7.86
C LEU A 340 -16.02 -5.32 -7.39
N LYS A 341 -17.00 -5.81 -8.15
CA LYS A 341 -18.43 -5.81 -7.78
C LYS A 341 -18.89 -7.09 -7.07
N VAL A 342 -18.00 -8.07 -6.92
CA VAL A 342 -18.29 -9.33 -6.23
C VAL A 342 -17.91 -9.21 -4.76
N GLY A 343 -18.85 -9.40 -3.85
CA GLY A 343 -18.59 -9.40 -2.41
C GLY A 343 -17.70 -8.24 -1.93
N ARG A 344 -16.89 -8.48 -0.92
CA ARG A 344 -15.94 -7.49 -0.37
C ARG A 344 -14.51 -8.02 -0.44
N GLY A 345 -13.52 -7.12 -0.53
CA GLY A 345 -12.11 -7.45 -0.32
C GLY A 345 -11.81 -7.78 1.13
N ARG A 346 -10.60 -8.25 1.43
CA ARG A 346 -10.08 -8.22 2.78
C ARG A 346 -9.80 -6.78 3.15
N GLY A 347 -10.38 -6.32 4.25
CA GLY A 347 -10.10 -4.96 4.72
C GLY A 347 -8.70 -4.83 5.29
N ARG A 348 -8.20 -3.59 5.28
CA ARG A 348 -6.86 -3.24 5.74
C ARG A 348 -6.92 -2.06 6.69
N LEU A 349 -6.20 -2.17 7.80
CA LEU A 349 -5.93 -1.07 8.71
C LEU A 349 -4.44 -0.72 8.67
N ALA A 350 -4.11 0.44 8.14
CA ALA A 350 -2.78 1.02 8.18
C ALA A 350 -2.67 1.91 9.43
N ILE A 351 -1.79 1.55 10.36
CA ILE A 351 -1.48 2.33 11.56
C ILE A 351 -0.32 3.26 11.18
N VAL A 352 -0.63 4.54 10.91
CA VAL A 352 0.27 5.45 10.23
C VAL A 352 0.84 6.49 11.19
N GLY A 353 2.17 6.49 11.34
CA GLY A 353 2.93 7.57 11.94
C GLY A 353 3.30 8.62 10.89
N ILE A 354 2.80 9.85 11.02
CA ILE A 354 3.04 10.92 10.03
C ILE A 354 4.27 11.78 10.30
N GLY A 355 5.11 11.38 11.25
CA GLY A 355 6.22 12.20 11.69
C GLY A 355 5.79 13.38 12.58
N PRO A 356 6.72 14.29 12.94
CA PRO A 356 6.47 15.35 13.90
C PRO A 356 5.51 16.44 13.38
N GLY A 357 5.43 16.64 12.06
CA GLY A 357 4.52 17.63 11.48
C GLY A 357 4.83 18.01 10.03
N SER A 358 6.10 18.13 9.66
CA SER A 358 6.50 18.49 8.29
C SER A 358 6.46 17.29 7.32
N ALA A 359 6.45 17.58 6.03
CA ALA A 359 6.49 16.55 4.99
C ALA A 359 7.79 15.75 5.02
N GLU A 360 8.92 16.40 5.28
CA GLU A 360 10.26 15.79 5.35
C GLU A 360 10.37 14.76 6.47
N GLY A 361 9.55 14.88 7.52
CA GLY A 361 9.50 13.92 8.64
C GLY A 361 8.62 12.70 8.40
N ARG A 362 7.94 12.61 7.25
CA ARG A 362 7.12 11.45 6.86
C ARG A 362 7.94 10.42 6.10
N THR A 363 7.62 9.16 6.30
CA THR A 363 8.20 8.08 5.49
C THR A 363 7.39 7.91 4.19
N MET A 364 8.04 7.48 3.12
CA MET A 364 7.37 7.16 1.84
C MET A 364 6.27 6.10 2.04
N GLY A 365 6.50 5.12 2.93
CA GLY A 365 5.49 4.12 3.25
C GLY A 365 4.23 4.70 3.90
N ALA A 366 4.39 5.68 4.79
CA ALA A 366 3.27 6.39 5.40
C ALA A 366 2.47 7.19 4.35
N GLU A 367 3.15 7.88 3.44
CA GLU A 367 2.49 8.60 2.35
C GLU A 367 1.74 7.67 1.40
N ALA A 368 2.38 6.56 0.99
CA ALA A 368 1.75 5.56 0.12
C ALA A 368 0.47 4.99 0.76
N ALA A 369 0.51 4.67 2.06
CA ALA A 369 -0.67 4.17 2.76
C ALA A 369 -1.79 5.20 2.91
N LEU A 370 -1.45 6.47 3.12
CA LEU A 370 -2.43 7.56 3.13
C LEU A 370 -3.08 7.74 1.76
N ARG A 371 -2.30 7.60 0.67
CA ARG A 371 -2.83 7.66 -0.70
C ARG A 371 -3.69 6.45 -1.07
N ASP A 372 -3.34 5.25 -0.59
CA ASP A 372 -4.10 4.00 -0.85
C ASP A 372 -5.38 3.88 0.00
N ALA A 373 -5.46 4.57 1.13
CA ALA A 373 -6.62 4.52 2.01
C ALA A 373 -7.88 5.09 1.35
N GLU A 374 -9.03 4.46 1.59
CA GLU A 374 -10.37 4.96 1.23
C GLU A 374 -10.94 5.84 2.34
N GLU A 375 -10.65 5.45 3.58
CA GLU A 375 -11.13 6.08 4.81
C GLU A 375 -9.92 6.50 5.67
N VAL A 376 -9.98 7.69 6.25
CA VAL A 376 -8.91 8.21 7.10
C VAL A 376 -9.47 8.61 8.45
N VAL A 377 -8.91 8.04 9.52
CA VAL A 377 -9.38 8.23 10.89
C VAL A 377 -8.25 8.84 11.73
N GLY A 378 -8.52 9.91 12.47
CA GLY A 378 -7.48 10.57 13.25
C GLY A 378 -7.98 11.72 14.11
N TYR A 379 -7.05 12.34 14.84
CA TYR A 379 -7.29 13.63 15.47
C TYR A 379 -7.25 14.72 14.39
N GLY A 380 -8.24 15.64 14.39
CA GLY A 380 -8.43 16.63 13.34
C GLY A 380 -7.14 17.38 12.95
N LEU A 381 -6.39 17.88 13.95
CA LEU A 381 -5.11 18.55 13.69
C LEU A 381 -4.11 17.68 12.91
N TYR A 382 -4.07 16.36 13.17
CA TYR A 382 -3.13 15.47 12.47
C TYR A 382 -3.60 15.19 11.04
N LEU A 383 -4.92 15.13 10.83
CA LEU A 383 -5.49 14.99 9.49
C LEU A 383 -5.27 16.25 8.65
N ASP A 384 -5.26 17.44 9.27
CA ASP A 384 -4.94 18.70 8.58
C ASP A 384 -3.49 18.73 8.06
N LEU A 385 -2.54 18.14 8.82
CA LEU A 385 -1.14 18.05 8.41
C LEU A 385 -0.92 17.18 7.16
N VAL A 386 -1.86 16.32 6.83
CA VAL A 386 -1.81 15.41 5.68
C VAL A 386 -2.94 15.67 4.68
N ALA A 387 -3.64 16.80 4.79
CA ALA A 387 -4.78 17.15 3.95
C ALA A 387 -4.54 16.98 2.43
N PRO A 388 -3.39 17.35 1.86
CA PRO A 388 -3.12 17.13 0.43
C PRO A 388 -3.09 15.65 0.04
N LEU A 389 -2.65 14.74 0.93
CA LEU A 389 -2.55 13.30 0.67
C LEU A 389 -3.88 12.57 0.78
N ILE A 390 -4.84 13.17 1.51
CA ILE A 390 -6.14 12.58 1.80
C ILE A 390 -7.29 13.31 1.10
N ALA A 391 -6.98 14.19 0.16
CA ALA A 391 -7.99 14.93 -0.61
C ALA A 391 -8.93 13.97 -1.35
N GLY A 392 -10.25 14.20 -1.22
CA GLY A 392 -11.29 13.36 -1.83
C GLY A 392 -11.58 12.05 -1.10
N LYS A 393 -10.96 11.78 0.04
CA LYS A 393 -11.21 10.59 0.88
C LYS A 393 -12.22 10.91 1.99
N THR A 394 -12.87 9.88 2.50
CA THR A 394 -13.75 10.03 3.67
C THR A 394 -12.90 10.21 4.93
N ARG A 395 -13.10 11.34 5.59
CA ARG A 395 -12.36 11.73 6.80
C ARG A 395 -13.23 11.58 8.04
N HIS A 396 -12.67 10.97 9.09
CA HIS A 396 -13.31 10.80 10.40
C HIS A 396 -12.48 11.49 11.47
N ASP A 397 -12.93 12.65 11.90
CA ASP A 397 -12.30 13.47 12.91
C ASP A 397 -12.75 13.07 14.31
N PHE A 398 -11.80 12.94 15.22
CA PHE A 398 -12.04 12.68 16.63
C PHE A 398 -11.31 13.70 17.50
N PRO A 399 -11.91 14.16 18.61
CA PRO A 399 -11.22 15.01 19.58
C PRO A 399 -10.17 14.21 20.38
N LEU A 400 -9.32 14.92 21.12
CA LEU A 400 -8.42 14.31 22.10
C LEU A 400 -9.25 13.72 23.25
N GLY A 401 -8.82 12.56 23.77
CA GLY A 401 -9.51 11.83 24.84
C GLY A 401 -10.48 10.76 24.35
N GLU A 402 -10.75 10.67 23.04
CA GLU A 402 -11.61 9.64 22.44
C GLU A 402 -10.81 8.58 21.65
N GLU A 403 -9.63 8.23 22.18
CA GLU A 403 -8.70 7.31 21.49
C GLU A 403 -9.34 5.93 21.22
N THR A 404 -10.09 5.40 22.19
CA THR A 404 -10.74 4.09 22.07
C THR A 404 -11.80 4.09 20.96
N GLU A 405 -12.65 5.11 20.91
CA GLU A 405 -13.70 5.22 19.88
C GLU A 405 -13.11 5.44 18.49
N ARG A 406 -12.02 6.20 18.40
CA ARG A 406 -11.26 6.42 17.17
C ARG A 406 -10.71 5.11 16.61
N VAL A 407 -10.06 4.31 17.45
CA VAL A 407 -9.50 3.02 17.04
C VAL A 407 -10.61 2.02 16.70
N ARG A 408 -11.69 1.97 17.50
CA ARG A 408 -12.86 1.13 17.23
C ARG A 408 -13.46 1.46 15.86
N LYS A 409 -13.68 2.75 15.56
CA LYS A 409 -14.20 3.19 14.25
C LYS A 409 -13.31 2.73 13.10
N ALA A 410 -11.99 2.85 13.24
CA ALA A 410 -11.04 2.42 12.22
C ALA A 410 -11.07 0.90 12.00
N LEU A 411 -11.16 0.12 13.07
CA LEU A 411 -11.28 -1.34 13.01
C LEU A 411 -12.60 -1.76 12.36
N ASP A 412 -13.72 -1.15 12.73
CA ASP A 412 -15.05 -1.46 12.19
C ASP A 412 -15.11 -1.17 10.67
N LEU A 413 -14.62 -0.01 10.24
CA LEU A 413 -14.53 0.31 8.82
C LEU A 413 -13.67 -0.71 8.04
N ALA A 414 -12.56 -1.14 8.62
CA ALA A 414 -11.72 -2.17 7.99
C ALA A 414 -12.44 -3.52 7.90
N THR A 415 -13.27 -3.92 8.88
CA THR A 415 -14.05 -5.18 8.78
C THR A 415 -15.08 -5.14 7.65
N GLU A 416 -15.48 -3.94 7.20
CA GLU A 416 -16.34 -3.77 6.03
C GLU A 416 -15.61 -4.00 4.69
N GLY A 417 -14.33 -4.36 4.74
CA GLY A 417 -13.49 -4.60 3.55
C GLY A 417 -12.82 -3.34 3.00
N ARG A 418 -12.81 -2.24 3.75
CA ARG A 418 -12.22 -0.96 3.34
C ARG A 418 -10.73 -0.89 3.68
N HIS A 419 -10.00 -0.05 2.95
CA HIS A 419 -8.64 0.35 3.28
C HIS A 419 -8.70 1.61 4.15
N VAL A 420 -8.30 1.47 5.42
CA VAL A 420 -8.40 2.52 6.44
C VAL A 420 -7.02 2.93 6.90
N ALA A 421 -6.75 4.24 6.95
CA ALA A 421 -5.56 4.80 7.60
C ALA A 421 -5.93 5.37 8.98
N LEU A 422 -5.32 4.84 10.03
CA LEU A 422 -5.40 5.39 11.38
C LEU A 422 -4.17 6.25 11.64
N VAL A 423 -4.37 7.57 11.73
CA VAL A 423 -3.30 8.56 11.71
C VAL A 423 -2.90 9.00 13.10
N SER A 424 -1.59 8.95 13.39
CA SER A 424 -0.96 9.46 14.60
C SER A 424 0.20 10.39 14.26
N SER A 425 0.43 11.43 15.07
CA SER A 425 1.65 12.26 14.99
C SER A 425 2.86 11.46 15.49
N GLY A 426 4.05 11.78 15.00
CA GLY A 426 5.26 11.07 15.33
C GLY A 426 5.25 9.64 14.80
N ASP A 427 5.66 8.70 15.63
CA ASP A 427 5.56 7.27 15.40
C ASP A 427 4.29 6.70 16.05
N ALA A 428 3.50 5.94 15.30
CA ALA A 428 2.23 5.41 15.78
C ALA A 428 2.37 4.32 16.88
N GLY A 429 3.55 3.74 17.05
CA GLY A 429 3.88 2.75 18.08
C GLY A 429 4.44 3.36 19.37
N ILE A 430 4.78 4.66 19.39
CA ILE A 430 5.40 5.32 20.55
C ILE A 430 4.40 6.24 21.25
N TYR A 431 3.78 5.78 22.34
CA TYR A 431 2.76 6.51 23.11
C TYR A 431 1.60 7.03 22.25
N ALA A 432 1.21 6.26 21.22
CA ALA A 432 0.17 6.58 20.25
C ALA A 432 -0.81 5.41 20.05
N MET A 433 -1.57 5.39 18.94
CA MET A 433 -2.68 4.45 18.72
C MET A 433 -2.28 2.99 18.50
N GLY A 434 -1.00 2.71 18.15
CA GLY A 434 -0.58 1.36 17.76
C GLY A 434 -0.88 0.28 18.80
N ALA A 435 -0.51 0.50 20.06
CA ALA A 435 -0.78 -0.47 21.14
C ALA A 435 -2.29 -0.68 21.35
N LEU A 436 -3.08 0.39 21.33
CA LEU A 436 -4.52 0.34 21.55
C LEU A 436 -5.26 -0.49 20.48
N VAL A 437 -4.79 -0.50 19.23
CA VAL A 437 -5.34 -1.38 18.18
C VAL A 437 -5.27 -2.84 18.62
N PHE A 438 -4.11 -3.28 19.08
CA PHE A 438 -3.90 -4.67 19.50
C PHE A 438 -4.63 -5.01 20.81
N GLU A 439 -4.68 -4.08 21.76
CA GLU A 439 -5.47 -4.25 23.01
C GLU A 439 -6.96 -4.45 22.72
N LEU A 440 -7.54 -3.70 21.79
CA LEU A 440 -8.94 -3.86 21.40
C LEU A 440 -9.18 -5.19 20.67
N ILE A 441 -8.27 -5.62 19.80
CA ILE A 441 -8.36 -6.93 19.14
C ILE A 441 -8.25 -8.07 20.17
N GLU A 442 -7.30 -7.99 21.10
CA GLU A 442 -7.09 -8.97 22.17
C GLU A 442 -8.32 -9.08 23.11
N SER A 443 -9.01 -7.96 23.33
CA SER A 443 -10.23 -7.96 24.17
C SER A 443 -11.33 -8.88 23.64
N GLY A 444 -11.29 -9.26 22.34
CA GLY A 444 -12.28 -10.13 21.72
C GLY A 444 -13.67 -9.49 21.55
N ALA A 445 -13.80 -8.19 21.77
CA ALA A 445 -15.08 -7.48 21.69
C ALA A 445 -15.76 -7.60 20.31
N ASN A 446 -14.96 -7.70 19.26
CA ASN A 446 -15.42 -8.03 17.91
C ASN A 446 -14.42 -9.01 17.26
N PRO A 447 -14.79 -10.28 17.07
CA PRO A 447 -13.89 -11.28 16.48
C PRO A 447 -13.51 -10.98 15.02
N ASP A 448 -14.25 -10.13 14.33
CA ASP A 448 -13.96 -9.77 12.94
C ASP A 448 -12.73 -8.86 12.81
N TRP A 449 -12.39 -8.11 13.86
CA TRP A 449 -11.18 -7.29 13.88
C TRP A 449 -9.88 -8.10 13.69
N ALA A 450 -9.86 -9.36 14.12
CA ALA A 450 -8.71 -10.26 13.94
C ALA A 450 -8.53 -10.77 12.49
N ARG A 451 -9.48 -10.51 11.58
CA ARG A 451 -9.48 -11.01 10.19
C ARG A 451 -8.95 -10.00 9.17
N ILE A 452 -8.89 -8.71 9.55
CA ILE A 452 -8.37 -7.66 8.69
C ILE A 452 -6.85 -7.78 8.53
N GLU A 453 -6.32 -7.12 7.52
CA GLU A 453 -4.87 -6.92 7.39
C GLU A 453 -4.45 -5.70 8.21
N ILE A 454 -3.41 -5.84 9.03
CA ILE A 454 -2.87 -4.74 9.83
C ILE A 454 -1.46 -4.44 9.37
N LEU A 455 -1.19 -3.17 9.03
CA LEU A 455 0.11 -2.66 8.64
C LEU A 455 0.56 -1.58 9.62
N GLY A 456 1.71 -1.77 10.25
CA GLY A 456 2.38 -0.73 11.02
C GLY A 456 3.33 0.07 10.13
N LEU A 457 3.13 1.38 10.05
CA LEU A 457 3.94 2.28 9.24
C LEU A 457 4.59 3.31 10.16
N PRO A 458 5.91 3.21 10.39
CA PRO A 458 6.61 4.08 11.32
C PRO A 458 6.67 5.52 10.81
N GLY A 459 6.75 6.46 11.75
CA GLY A 459 7.06 7.85 11.50
C GLY A 459 8.28 8.30 12.32
N VAL A 460 8.90 9.41 11.94
CA VAL A 460 9.94 10.01 12.77
C VAL A 460 9.34 10.47 14.09
N SER A 461 9.78 9.88 15.21
CA SER A 461 9.23 10.22 16.52
C SER A 461 9.65 11.63 16.96
N ALA A 462 8.88 12.25 17.87
CA ALA A 462 9.24 13.53 18.44
C ALA A 462 10.63 13.52 19.12
N MET A 463 11.00 12.41 19.74
CA MET A 463 12.32 12.21 20.36
C MET A 463 13.45 12.26 19.32
N GLN A 464 13.29 11.56 18.18
CA GLN A 464 14.29 11.54 17.11
C GLN A 464 14.41 12.91 16.44
N ALA A 465 13.28 13.56 16.15
CA ALA A 465 13.26 14.91 15.59
C ALA A 465 13.93 15.94 16.53
N ALA A 466 13.62 15.89 17.83
CA ALA A 466 14.28 16.73 18.83
C ALA A 466 15.79 16.50 18.89
N ALA A 467 16.21 15.25 18.84
CA ALA A 467 17.62 14.89 18.89
C ALA A 467 18.39 15.40 17.66
N SER A 468 17.83 15.26 16.45
CA SER A 468 18.48 15.70 15.21
C SER A 468 18.64 17.21 15.14
N LEU A 469 17.67 17.97 15.64
CA LEU A 469 17.74 19.44 15.68
C LEU A 469 18.68 19.96 16.78
N ALA A 470 18.82 19.22 17.88
CA ALA A 470 19.70 19.60 18.99
C ALA A 470 21.14 19.11 18.82
N GLY A 471 21.43 18.19 17.90
CA GLY A 471 22.73 17.58 17.70
C GLY A 471 22.68 16.05 17.74
N ALA A 472 23.28 15.41 18.75
CA ALA A 472 23.27 13.96 18.93
C ALA A 472 23.12 13.55 20.42
N PRO A 473 22.09 14.03 21.14
CA PRO A 473 21.91 13.69 22.57
C PRO A 473 21.64 12.19 22.76
N LEU A 474 21.03 11.50 21.79
CA LEU A 474 20.75 10.06 21.79
C LEU A 474 21.94 9.21 21.29
N GLY A 475 23.15 9.74 21.32
CA GLY A 475 24.37 9.07 20.85
C GLY A 475 24.81 7.87 21.67
N HIS A 476 24.25 7.67 22.87
CA HIS A 476 24.47 6.54 23.76
C HIS A 476 23.14 5.92 24.20
N ASP A 477 23.16 5.05 25.22
CA ASP A 477 21.96 4.38 25.71
C ASP A 477 20.90 5.38 26.18
N PHE A 478 19.66 5.17 25.77
CA PHE A 478 18.55 6.06 26.08
C PHE A 478 17.26 5.28 26.37
N CYS A 479 16.33 5.94 27.03
CA CYS A 479 14.97 5.43 27.23
C CYS A 479 13.93 6.54 27.04
N ALA A 480 12.69 6.14 26.73
CA ALA A 480 11.53 7.02 26.67
C ALA A 480 10.59 6.74 27.84
N ILE A 481 10.16 7.80 28.53
CA ILE A 481 9.24 7.72 29.68
C ILE A 481 8.15 8.76 29.50
N SER A 482 6.89 8.31 29.51
CA SER A 482 5.74 9.22 29.58
C SER A 482 5.48 9.62 31.03
N LEU A 483 5.34 10.92 31.28
CA LEU A 483 4.97 11.45 32.59
C LEU A 483 3.44 11.50 32.80
N SER A 484 2.65 10.97 31.85
CA SER A 484 1.21 10.87 31.99
C SER A 484 0.83 9.74 32.94
N ASP A 485 0.18 10.09 34.03
CA ASP A 485 -0.36 9.18 35.05
C ASP A 485 -1.84 8.80 34.83
N LEU A 486 -2.37 9.06 33.63
CA LEU A 486 -3.73 8.67 33.26
C LEU A 486 -3.91 7.17 33.09
N LEU A 487 -2.93 6.52 32.46
CA LEU A 487 -2.96 5.07 32.17
C LEU A 487 -1.94 4.29 32.99
N THR A 488 -0.92 4.95 33.54
CA THR A 488 0.18 4.33 34.31
C THR A 488 0.26 5.00 35.67
N PRO A 489 0.09 4.27 36.78
CA PRO A 489 0.21 4.84 38.14
C PRO A 489 1.56 5.54 38.35
N TRP A 490 1.55 6.65 39.08
CA TRP A 490 2.76 7.44 39.32
C TRP A 490 3.92 6.63 39.93
N GLU A 491 3.62 5.71 40.83
CA GLU A 491 4.63 4.85 41.51
C GLU A 491 5.40 3.98 40.49
N VAL A 492 4.75 3.59 39.40
CA VAL A 492 5.40 2.86 38.29
C VAL A 492 6.29 3.79 37.49
N ILE A 493 5.84 5.02 37.20
CA ILE A 493 6.63 6.04 36.51
C ILE A 493 7.86 6.41 37.33
N GLU A 494 7.68 6.66 38.65
CA GLU A 494 8.74 6.96 39.58
C GLU A 494 9.81 5.86 39.62
N ARG A 495 9.41 4.59 39.70
CA ARG A 495 10.34 3.45 39.67
C ARG A 495 11.15 3.43 38.37
N ARG A 496 10.53 3.73 37.21
CA ARG A 496 11.22 3.81 35.92
C ARG A 496 12.21 4.96 35.88
N LEU A 497 11.85 6.13 36.42
CA LEU A 497 12.74 7.29 36.50
C LEU A 497 13.96 7.00 37.38
N LYS A 498 13.78 6.38 38.55
CA LYS A 498 14.87 5.92 39.41
C LYS A 498 15.81 4.94 38.73
N ALA A 499 15.25 3.97 38.00
CA ALA A 499 16.04 3.01 37.22
C ALA A 499 16.83 3.71 36.08
N ALA A 500 16.22 4.68 35.40
CA ALA A 500 16.90 5.47 34.37
C ALA A 500 17.99 6.38 34.92
N ALA A 501 17.80 6.92 36.12
CA ALA A 501 18.84 7.69 36.84
C ALA A 501 20.01 6.79 37.25
N ALA A 502 19.75 5.63 37.83
CA ALA A 502 20.75 4.66 38.27
C ALA A 502 21.55 4.06 37.09
N GLY A 503 20.89 3.84 35.93
CA GLY A 503 21.54 3.35 34.73
C GLY A 503 22.20 4.43 33.87
N ASP A 504 22.13 5.69 34.28
CA ASP A 504 22.64 6.86 33.55
C ASP A 504 22.20 6.99 32.10
N PHE A 505 20.96 6.59 31.80
CA PHE A 505 20.38 6.71 30.47
C PHE A 505 20.10 8.17 30.09
N VAL A 506 20.22 8.51 28.81
CA VAL A 506 19.55 9.71 28.29
C VAL A 506 18.04 9.46 28.31
N VAL A 507 17.25 10.39 28.84
CA VAL A 507 15.82 10.19 29.07
C VAL A 507 14.99 11.12 28.20
N ALA A 508 14.15 10.56 27.31
CA ALA A 508 13.12 11.30 26.59
C ALA A 508 11.82 11.30 27.39
N LEU A 509 11.45 12.46 27.96
CA LEU A 509 10.20 12.62 28.68
C LEU A 509 9.10 13.08 27.73
N TYR A 510 8.08 12.24 27.57
CA TYR A 510 6.86 12.54 26.85
C TYR A 510 5.77 13.03 27.80
N ASN A 511 4.85 13.84 27.30
CA ASN A 511 3.75 14.42 28.08
C ASN A 511 4.25 15.09 29.37
N PRO A 512 5.24 16.00 29.28
CA PRO A 512 5.92 16.52 30.48
C PRO A 512 4.97 17.27 31.42
N VAL A 513 4.00 17.99 30.87
CA VAL A 513 2.96 18.71 31.63
C VAL A 513 1.61 18.64 30.91
N SER A 514 0.52 18.90 31.65
CA SER A 514 -0.80 19.21 31.10
C SER A 514 -1.41 20.37 31.91
N GLN A 515 -2.59 20.83 31.52
CA GLN A 515 -3.31 21.89 32.28
C GLN A 515 -3.52 21.52 33.75
N ARG A 516 -3.70 20.24 34.07
CA ARG A 516 -3.96 19.73 35.43
C ARG A 516 -2.78 19.04 36.08
N ARG A 517 -1.67 18.84 35.36
CA ARG A 517 -0.56 18.00 35.77
C ARG A 517 0.77 18.70 35.48
N ARG A 518 1.37 19.29 36.53
CA ARG A 518 2.65 20.02 36.44
C ARG A 518 3.70 19.47 37.40
N ASP A 519 3.29 18.85 38.51
CA ASP A 519 4.17 18.37 39.58
C ASP A 519 5.02 17.18 39.14
N GLN A 520 4.54 16.37 38.20
CA GLN A 520 5.22 15.18 37.70
C GLN A 520 6.60 15.54 37.09
N LEU A 521 6.70 16.66 36.36
CA LEU A 521 7.97 17.09 35.80
C LEU A 521 8.95 17.53 36.92
N VAL A 522 8.44 18.21 37.96
CA VAL A 522 9.28 18.61 39.14
C VAL A 522 9.80 17.38 39.86
N LYS A 523 8.92 16.38 40.09
CA LYS A 523 9.33 15.11 40.72
C LYS A 523 10.32 14.35 39.85
N ALA A 524 10.08 14.25 38.52
CA ALA A 524 10.99 13.60 37.58
C ALA A 524 12.37 14.27 37.59
N ARG A 525 12.42 15.60 37.56
CA ARG A 525 13.67 16.37 37.72
C ARG A 525 14.40 16.01 39.00
N GLY A 526 13.72 16.00 40.15
CA GLY A 526 14.28 15.64 41.44
C GLY A 526 14.95 14.27 41.43
N LEU A 527 14.22 13.26 40.93
CA LEU A 527 14.71 11.88 40.83
C LEU A 527 15.94 11.75 39.90
N LEU A 528 15.94 12.48 38.79
CA LEU A 528 17.07 12.45 37.86
C LEU A 528 18.30 13.17 38.42
N LEU A 529 18.13 14.20 39.25
CA LEU A 529 19.22 14.90 39.97
C LEU A 529 19.93 14.03 41.01
N GLU A 530 19.30 12.97 41.50
CA GLU A 530 19.96 12.01 42.41
C GLU A 530 21.10 11.24 41.73
N GLY A 531 21.04 11.05 40.41
CA GLY A 531 22.00 10.24 39.66
C GLY A 531 22.93 11.04 38.73
N ARG A 532 22.76 12.37 38.58
CA ARG A 532 23.54 13.17 37.62
C ARG A 532 23.68 14.64 38.04
N PRO A 533 24.70 15.35 37.52
CA PRO A 533 24.96 16.77 37.87
C PRO A 533 23.79 17.69 37.51
N GLY A 534 23.56 18.73 38.28
CA GLY A 534 22.56 19.76 37.97
C GLY A 534 22.81 20.47 36.64
N ALA A 535 24.07 20.61 36.22
CA ALA A 535 24.47 21.17 34.94
C ALA A 535 24.21 20.23 33.71
N THR A 536 23.70 19.01 33.92
CA THR A 536 23.38 18.09 32.85
C THR A 536 22.48 18.78 31.81
N PRO A 537 22.82 18.74 30.50
CA PRO A 537 22.05 19.43 29.48
C PRO A 537 20.66 18.80 29.28
N VAL A 538 19.69 19.68 29.13
CA VAL A 538 18.30 19.33 28.81
C VAL A 538 17.88 20.05 27.54
N VAL A 539 17.36 19.30 26.56
CA VAL A 539 16.79 19.86 25.35
C VAL A 539 15.26 19.93 25.48
N LEU A 540 14.72 21.12 25.26
CA LEU A 540 13.28 21.36 25.21
C LEU A 540 12.90 21.60 23.75
N ALA A 541 12.19 20.65 23.15
CA ALA A 541 11.82 20.72 21.76
C ALA A 541 10.29 20.80 21.62
N ARG A 542 9.83 21.96 21.19
CA ARG A 542 8.41 22.30 21.11
C ARG A 542 7.95 22.38 19.65
N ASN A 543 6.78 21.85 19.39
CA ASN A 543 6.03 22.02 18.13
C ASN A 543 6.83 21.63 16.88
N LEU A 544 7.61 20.55 16.97
CA LEU A 544 8.53 20.09 15.94
C LEU A 544 7.86 19.87 14.59
N GLY A 545 8.47 20.35 13.51
CA GLY A 545 7.96 20.26 12.14
C GLY A 545 6.69 21.07 11.90
N ARG A 546 6.35 22.03 12.75
CA ARG A 546 5.13 22.84 12.68
C ARG A 546 5.46 24.31 12.88
N GLU A 547 4.48 25.16 12.56
CA GLU A 547 4.61 26.60 12.82
C GLU A 547 4.89 26.86 14.31
N GLY A 548 5.89 27.72 14.61
CA GLY A 548 6.35 27.99 15.96
C GLY A 548 7.27 26.91 16.54
N GLU A 549 7.91 26.08 15.69
CA GLU A 549 8.98 25.17 16.11
C GLU A 549 10.05 25.89 16.92
N ARG A 550 10.40 25.31 18.05
CA ARG A 550 11.44 25.87 18.90
C ARG A 550 12.22 24.79 19.64
N VAL A 551 13.54 24.84 19.53
CA VAL A 551 14.45 23.99 20.30
C VAL A 551 15.29 24.88 21.19
N THR A 552 15.27 24.63 22.50
CA THR A 552 16.08 25.37 23.50
C THR A 552 16.85 24.38 24.37
N VAL A 553 17.99 24.82 24.87
CA VAL A 553 18.84 24.04 25.77
C VAL A 553 18.88 24.73 27.14
N THR A 554 18.67 23.95 28.19
CA THR A 554 18.76 24.37 29.59
C THR A 554 19.57 23.35 30.39
N SER A 555 19.74 23.55 31.68
CA SER A 555 20.30 22.53 32.58
C SER A 555 19.21 21.80 33.35
N LEU A 556 19.54 20.61 33.87
CA LEU A 556 18.59 19.81 34.65
C LEU A 556 18.12 20.54 35.91
N GLU A 557 19.01 21.25 36.59
CA GLU A 557 18.65 22.06 37.76
C GLU A 557 17.74 23.25 37.46
N ALA A 558 17.85 23.82 36.24
CA ALA A 558 17.06 24.97 35.81
C ALA A 558 15.73 24.56 35.10
N LEU A 559 15.49 23.27 34.91
CA LEU A 559 14.26 22.77 34.26
C LEU A 559 13.04 23.07 35.14
N THR A 560 12.05 23.79 34.58
CA THR A 560 10.81 24.12 35.27
C THR A 560 9.58 23.83 34.40
N PRO A 561 8.39 23.57 35.00
CA PRO A 561 7.16 23.34 34.25
C PRO A 561 6.71 24.54 33.38
N ASP A 562 7.18 25.76 33.63
CA ASP A 562 6.81 26.96 32.88
C ASP A 562 7.56 27.05 31.53
N GLN A 563 8.59 26.27 31.34
CA GLN A 563 9.40 26.20 30.12
C GLN A 563 8.78 25.26 29.06
N VAL A 564 7.78 24.45 29.43
CA VAL A 564 7.25 23.38 28.60
C VAL A 564 5.73 23.37 28.58
N ASP A 565 5.17 22.78 27.55
CA ASP A 565 3.73 22.54 27.38
C ASP A 565 3.43 21.12 26.83
N MET A 566 2.19 20.86 26.45
CA MET A 566 1.79 19.56 25.91
C MET A 566 2.40 19.26 24.52
N LEU A 567 2.90 20.26 23.82
CA LEU A 567 3.53 20.13 22.50
C LEU A 567 5.06 19.98 22.60
N THR A 568 5.58 19.81 23.81
CA THR A 568 7.02 19.76 24.10
C THR A 568 7.46 18.33 24.43
N VAL A 569 8.52 17.85 23.79
CA VAL A 569 9.31 16.69 24.25
C VAL A 569 10.56 17.20 24.95
N VAL A 570 10.91 16.56 26.08
CA VAL A 570 12.07 16.95 26.90
C VAL A 570 13.10 15.83 26.81
N LEU A 571 14.32 16.14 26.33
CA LEU A 571 15.45 15.20 26.37
C LEU A 571 16.41 15.59 27.49
N VAL A 572 16.51 14.76 28.51
CA VAL A 572 17.45 14.93 29.62
C VAL A 572 18.70 14.10 29.34
N GLY A 573 19.85 14.76 29.25
CA GLY A 573 21.12 14.08 29.00
C GLY A 573 21.52 13.10 30.12
N SER A 574 22.48 12.23 29.85
CA SER A 574 23.21 11.45 30.88
C SER A 574 24.26 12.30 31.59
N SER A 575 24.95 11.74 32.60
CA SER A 575 26.09 12.40 33.25
C SER A 575 27.23 12.73 32.28
N GLN A 576 27.30 12.04 31.13
CA GLN A 576 28.32 12.20 30.10
C GLN A 576 27.90 13.19 28.98
N SER A 577 26.64 13.62 28.94
CA SER A 577 26.16 14.53 27.91
C SER A 577 26.82 15.90 27.99
N ARG A 578 27.12 16.51 26.85
CA ARG A 578 27.91 17.74 26.72
C ARG A 578 27.23 18.74 25.79
N ILE A 579 27.57 20.00 26.02
CA ILE A 579 27.19 21.12 25.17
C ILE A 579 28.41 21.55 24.35
N VAL A 580 28.22 21.78 23.06
CA VAL A 580 29.18 22.47 22.19
C VAL A 580 28.54 23.78 21.75
N VAL A 581 29.21 24.89 22.03
CA VAL A 581 28.75 26.21 21.61
C VAL A 581 29.04 26.39 20.12
N ARG A 582 28.01 26.79 19.37
CA ARG A 582 28.09 27.07 17.94
C ARG A 582 28.68 28.47 17.71
N PRO A 583 29.27 28.72 16.52
CA PRO A 583 29.76 30.06 16.16
C PRO A 583 28.70 31.16 16.15
N ASP A 584 27.43 30.78 15.90
CA ASP A 584 26.28 31.69 15.92
C ASP A 584 25.68 31.93 17.32
N GLY A 585 26.32 31.40 18.36
CA GLY A 585 25.87 31.48 19.76
C GLY A 585 24.84 30.42 20.16
N GLY A 586 24.42 29.57 19.23
CA GLY A 586 23.57 28.42 19.52
C GLY A 586 24.32 27.28 20.21
N HIS A 587 23.62 26.18 20.48
CA HIS A 587 24.16 25.03 21.19
C HIS A 587 23.89 23.74 20.46
N TRP A 588 24.89 22.83 20.38
CA TRP A 588 24.69 21.43 20.12
C TRP A 588 24.78 20.62 21.40
N VAL A 589 23.90 19.69 21.60
CA VAL A 589 23.95 18.72 22.71
C VAL A 589 24.27 17.35 22.14
N TYR A 590 25.24 16.66 22.73
CA TYR A 590 25.56 15.30 22.33
C TYR A 590 25.95 14.44 23.53
N THR A 591 25.79 13.13 23.40
CA THR A 591 26.26 12.15 24.37
C THR A 591 27.38 11.32 23.75
N PRO A 592 28.62 11.36 24.27
CA PRO A 592 29.75 10.68 23.65
C PRO A 592 29.64 9.16 23.75
N ARG A 593 30.03 8.45 22.68
CA ARG A 593 30.13 6.99 22.64
C ARG A 593 31.49 6.43 23.04
N GLY A 594 32.39 7.25 23.58
CA GLY A 594 33.71 6.84 24.02
C GLY A 594 34.79 6.76 22.93
N TYR A 595 34.53 7.30 21.71
CA TYR A 595 35.56 7.32 20.65
C TYR A 595 36.84 8.03 21.04
N ALA A 596 36.77 9.05 21.91
CA ALA A 596 37.94 9.75 22.41
C ALA A 596 38.84 8.87 23.31
N ALA A 597 38.26 7.92 24.03
CA ALA A 597 39.01 6.96 24.86
C ALA A 597 39.77 5.91 24.05
N LYS A 598 39.45 5.73 22.75
CA LYS A 598 40.21 4.85 21.85
C LYS A 598 41.48 5.50 21.30
N ARG A 599 41.65 6.81 21.41
CA ARG A 599 42.94 7.48 21.28
C ARG A 599 43.63 7.30 22.63
N ALA A 600 44.42 6.21 22.75
CA ALA A 600 45.34 6.12 23.88
C ALA A 600 46.14 7.41 23.93
N PRO A 601 46.36 8.06 25.12
CA PRO A 601 47.33 9.13 25.22
C PRO A 601 48.62 8.51 24.69
N GLU A 602 49.29 9.17 23.74
CA GLU A 602 50.67 8.86 23.42
C GLU A 602 51.44 8.91 24.76
N ILE A 603 51.84 7.75 25.25
CA ILE A 603 52.72 7.67 26.41
C ILE A 603 54.03 8.23 25.89
N PRO A 604 54.57 9.37 26.45
CA PRO A 604 55.74 10.07 25.89
C PRO A 604 57.03 9.22 25.83
N ASP A 605 57.07 8.03 26.41
CA ASP A 605 58.25 7.19 26.59
C ASP A 605 58.12 5.78 25.94
N ALA A 606 57.19 5.55 25.03
CA ALA A 606 57.16 4.30 24.30
C ALA A 606 58.12 4.37 23.09
N PRO A 607 59.14 3.46 22.98
CA PRO A 607 60.03 3.45 21.83
C PRO A 607 59.23 3.21 20.56
N PRO A 608 59.63 3.76 19.39
CA PRO A 608 58.90 3.65 18.15
C PRO A 608 58.75 2.19 17.78
N LEU A 609 57.51 1.72 17.58
CA LEU A 609 57.25 0.39 17.02
C LEU A 609 57.87 0.33 15.63
N ILE A 610 58.87 -0.52 15.48
CA ILE A 610 59.51 -0.84 14.19
C ILE A 610 58.38 -1.31 13.24
N ARG A 611 58.08 -0.51 12.22
CA ARG A 611 57.28 -0.95 11.10
C ARG A 611 58.00 -2.07 10.41
N LYS A 612 57.48 -3.30 10.45
CA LYS A 612 57.93 -4.34 9.56
C LYS A 612 57.59 -3.90 8.14
N GLU A 613 58.61 -3.65 7.34
CA GLU A 613 58.45 -3.46 5.90
C GLU A 613 57.85 -4.74 5.33
N GLU A 614 56.71 -4.66 4.68
CA GLU A 614 56.20 -5.73 3.82
C GLU A 614 57.08 -5.81 2.59
N PRO A 615 57.52 -7.03 2.19
CA PRO A 615 58.30 -7.19 0.98
C PRO A 615 57.45 -6.87 -0.26
N ALA A 616 58.02 -5.99 -1.09
CA ALA A 616 57.47 -5.67 -2.39
C ALA A 616 57.20 -6.93 -3.23
N ARG A 617 56.01 -7.02 -3.77
CA ARG A 617 55.65 -7.88 -4.92
C ARG A 617 55.18 -7.01 -6.08
#